data_cc38d795b44b5b9f9d7ada6845e87d9f
#
_entry.id   cc38d795b44b5b9f9d7ada6845e87d9f
#
_cell.length_a   1.000
_cell.length_b   1.000
_cell.length_c   1.000
_cell.angle_alpha   90.00
_cell.angle_beta   90.00
_cell.angle_gamma   90.00
#
_symmetry.space_group_name_H-M   'P 1'
#
loop_
_entity.id
_entity.type
_entity.pdbx_description
1 polymer ?
#
loop_
_entity_poly.entity_id
_entity_poly.type
_entity_poly.pdbx_seq_one_letter_code
_entity_poly.pdbx_strand_id
1 'polypeptide(L)'
;MGKVHWKKSFNPNYYGTYALPDGQDVILTIKKVDEETVTGSDGKSEKCLVCHWKEEGVKPLILNATNCKTISKLLKSPYVDDWVGHRIQIGSEMVKAFGETVDAIRVRKTLPEDVHVFCDQCGVEINPANGMTVKEFAAYSSKRFGKVLCIDCGKEAAKAMKTENDTKDGENA
;
A
#
# COMPACT_ATOMS: atom_id res chain seq x y z
N MET A 1 -14.19 -7.58 -15.00
CA MET A 1 -13.17 -8.53 -14.50
C MET A 1 -11.79 -7.99 -14.83
N GLY A 2 -10.95 -7.74 -13.86
CA GLY A 2 -9.56 -7.31 -14.08
C GLY A 2 -8.72 -8.42 -14.69
N LYS A 3 -7.77 -8.04 -15.57
CA LYS A 3 -6.84 -9.00 -16.18
C LYS A 3 -5.90 -9.55 -15.10
N VAL A 4 -5.78 -10.88 -14.98
CA VAL A 4 -4.86 -11.52 -14.04
C VAL A 4 -3.53 -11.76 -14.75
N HIS A 5 -2.44 -11.21 -14.24
CA HIS A 5 -1.11 -11.44 -14.77
C HIS A 5 -0.70 -12.90 -14.49
N TRP A 6 -0.21 -13.63 -15.51
CA TRP A 6 0.11 -15.06 -15.40
C TRP A 6 1.09 -15.41 -14.26
N LYS A 7 2.04 -14.53 -13.93
CA LYS A 7 2.97 -14.71 -12.80
C LYS A 7 2.27 -14.79 -11.44
N LYS A 8 1.07 -14.20 -11.27
CA LYS A 8 0.29 -14.36 -10.05
C LYS A 8 -0.13 -15.81 -9.80
N SER A 9 -0.35 -16.57 -10.87
CA SER A 9 -0.77 -17.98 -10.79
C SER A 9 0.33 -18.93 -10.27
N PHE A 10 1.59 -18.52 -10.35
CA PHE A 10 2.72 -19.29 -9.82
C PHE A 10 3.08 -18.91 -8.37
N ASN A 11 2.32 -18.00 -7.77
CA ASN A 11 2.46 -17.57 -6.38
C ASN A 11 3.93 -17.35 -5.94
N PRO A 12 4.72 -16.51 -6.61
CA PRO A 12 6.11 -16.28 -6.27
C PRO A 12 6.23 -15.77 -4.83
N ASN A 13 7.31 -16.13 -4.15
CA ASN A 13 7.52 -15.82 -2.74
C ASN A 13 7.78 -14.32 -2.48
N TYR A 14 8.16 -13.56 -3.48
CA TYR A 14 8.56 -12.17 -3.37
C TYR A 14 7.67 -11.23 -4.17
N TYR A 15 7.61 -9.96 -3.74
CA TYR A 15 6.84 -8.92 -4.39
C TYR A 15 7.44 -8.56 -5.75
N GLY A 16 6.61 -8.56 -6.78
CA GLY A 16 6.98 -8.18 -8.14
C GLY A 16 5.98 -7.20 -8.72
N THR A 17 6.26 -6.64 -9.91
CA THR A 17 5.40 -5.64 -10.58
C THR A 17 3.98 -6.13 -10.83
N TYR A 18 3.81 -7.44 -11.04
CA TYR A 18 2.51 -8.09 -11.17
C TYR A 18 1.66 -8.06 -9.89
N ALA A 19 2.26 -7.76 -8.73
CA ALA A 19 1.56 -7.69 -7.44
C ALA A 19 0.97 -6.30 -7.17
N LEU A 20 1.41 -5.27 -7.91
CA LEU A 20 0.87 -3.92 -7.79
C LEU A 20 -0.62 -3.91 -8.18
N PRO A 21 -1.50 -3.30 -7.36
CA PRO A 21 -2.92 -3.16 -7.69
C PRO A 21 -3.08 -2.27 -8.93
N ASP A 22 -3.59 -2.81 -10.01
CA ASP A 22 -3.82 -2.12 -11.29
C ASP A 22 -2.61 -1.31 -11.80
N GLY A 23 -1.37 -1.74 -11.45
CA GLY A 23 -0.13 -1.03 -11.78
C GLY A 23 0.11 0.25 -10.99
N GLN A 24 -0.72 0.54 -9.97
CA GLN A 24 -0.60 1.74 -9.15
C GLN A 24 0.49 1.59 -8.10
N ASP A 25 1.04 2.74 -7.70
CA ASP A 25 1.97 2.79 -6.58
C ASP A 25 1.29 2.40 -5.27
N VAL A 26 2.04 1.75 -4.40
CA VAL A 26 1.58 1.40 -3.04
C VAL A 26 2.50 1.99 -2.00
N ILE A 27 1.93 2.35 -0.86
CA ILE A 27 2.65 2.83 0.32
C ILE A 27 2.70 1.69 1.32
N LEU A 28 3.92 1.32 1.73
CA LEU A 28 4.17 0.22 2.65
C LEU A 28 5.10 0.66 3.77
N THR A 29 4.90 0.08 4.96
CA THR A 29 5.69 0.34 6.15
C THR A 29 6.75 -0.74 6.33
N ILE A 30 8.01 -0.35 6.42
CA ILE A 30 9.12 -1.28 6.63
C ILE A 30 8.99 -1.91 8.03
N LYS A 31 8.84 -3.22 8.09
CA LYS A 31 8.83 -3.99 9.34
C LYS A 31 10.22 -4.41 9.75
N LYS A 32 10.99 -4.92 8.79
CA LYS A 32 12.40 -5.34 8.94
C LYS A 32 13.07 -5.46 7.59
N VAL A 33 14.39 -5.38 7.56
CA VAL A 33 15.22 -5.67 6.39
C VAL A 33 16.34 -6.62 6.81
N ASP A 34 16.34 -7.83 6.26
CA ASP A 34 17.30 -8.87 6.60
C ASP A 34 18.04 -9.38 5.36
N GLU A 35 19.23 -9.95 5.58
CA GLU A 35 19.93 -10.74 4.56
C GLU A 35 19.33 -12.16 4.56
N GLU A 36 18.75 -12.56 3.44
CA GLU A 36 18.16 -13.87 3.25
C GLU A 36 18.79 -14.58 2.05
N THR A 37 18.82 -15.91 2.09
CA THR A 37 19.22 -16.72 0.93
C THR A 37 18.01 -16.89 0.01
N VAL A 38 18.11 -16.33 -1.18
CA VAL A 38 17.05 -16.38 -2.20
C VAL A 38 17.50 -17.32 -3.31
N THR A 39 16.63 -18.27 -3.65
CA THR A 39 16.87 -19.19 -4.79
C THR A 39 16.17 -18.65 -6.03
N GLY A 40 16.94 -18.35 -7.06
CA GLY A 40 16.44 -17.90 -8.35
C GLY A 40 15.76 -19.02 -9.14
N SER A 41 15.11 -18.64 -10.24
CA SER A 41 14.45 -19.61 -11.17
C SER A 41 15.44 -20.54 -11.89
N ASP A 42 16.72 -20.18 -11.89
CA ASP A 42 17.84 -20.98 -12.43
C ASP A 42 18.39 -22.00 -11.39
N GLY A 43 17.79 -22.07 -10.20
CA GLY A 43 18.20 -22.94 -9.10
C GLY A 43 19.42 -22.44 -8.32
N LYS A 44 20.01 -21.30 -8.69
CA LYS A 44 21.10 -20.69 -7.95
C LYS A 44 20.58 -19.93 -6.74
N SER A 45 21.32 -20.05 -5.63
CA SER A 45 21.00 -19.34 -4.40
C SER A 45 22.03 -18.22 -4.18
N GLU A 46 21.52 -17.04 -3.87
CA GLU A 46 22.33 -15.88 -3.53
C GLU A 46 21.80 -15.18 -2.28
N LYS A 47 22.67 -14.46 -1.59
CA LYS A 47 22.28 -13.65 -0.45
C LYS A 47 21.78 -12.29 -0.93
N CYS A 48 20.56 -11.97 -0.55
CA CYS A 48 19.87 -10.73 -0.90
C CYS A 48 19.36 -10.02 0.34
N LEU A 49 19.33 -8.69 0.30
CA LEU A 49 18.55 -7.93 1.28
C LEU A 49 17.07 -8.06 0.95
N VAL A 50 16.28 -8.47 1.93
CA VAL A 50 14.84 -8.67 1.80
C VAL A 50 14.10 -7.76 2.78
N CYS A 51 13.21 -6.95 2.25
CA CYS A 51 12.37 -6.03 3.02
C CYS A 51 11.00 -6.67 3.30
N HIS A 52 10.66 -6.79 4.57
CA HIS A 52 9.36 -7.23 5.05
C HIS A 52 8.51 -6.03 5.47
N TRP A 53 7.20 -6.14 5.30
CA TRP A 53 6.24 -5.08 5.54
C TRP A 53 5.43 -5.30 6.82
N LYS A 54 4.91 -4.23 7.41
CA LYS A 54 3.94 -4.32 8.51
C LYS A 54 2.56 -4.72 8.03
N GLU A 55 2.23 -4.39 6.79
CA GLU A 55 0.95 -4.71 6.16
C GLU A 55 0.82 -6.22 5.95
N GLU A 56 -0.25 -6.80 6.49
CA GLU A 56 -0.52 -8.22 6.40
C GLU A 56 -0.85 -8.66 4.96
N GLY A 57 -0.42 -9.86 4.60
CA GLY A 57 -0.67 -10.42 3.27
C GLY A 57 0.21 -9.86 2.15
N VAL A 58 1.06 -8.88 2.43
CA VAL A 58 2.00 -8.33 1.46
C VAL A 58 3.29 -9.14 1.49
N LYS A 59 3.70 -9.63 0.31
CA LYS A 59 4.93 -10.41 0.17
C LYS A 59 6.16 -9.55 0.37
N PRO A 60 7.27 -10.11 0.89
CA PRO A 60 8.53 -9.39 1.03
C PRO A 60 9.10 -8.99 -0.34
N LEU A 61 9.87 -7.92 -0.37
CA LEU A 61 10.54 -7.39 -1.55
C LEU A 61 12.05 -7.60 -1.47
N ILE A 62 12.63 -8.22 -2.50
CA ILE A 62 14.09 -8.26 -2.68
C ILE A 62 14.55 -6.87 -3.07
N LEU A 63 15.42 -6.27 -2.24
CA LEU A 63 15.98 -4.96 -2.48
C LEU A 63 17.22 -5.06 -3.36
N ASN A 64 17.18 -4.43 -4.52
CA ASN A 64 18.37 -4.23 -5.33
C ASN A 64 19.13 -2.96 -4.89
N ALA A 65 20.38 -2.82 -5.35
CA ALA A 65 21.23 -1.68 -4.99
C ALA A 65 20.61 -0.30 -5.29
N THR A 66 19.79 -0.20 -6.34
CA THR A 66 19.11 1.06 -6.69
C THR A 66 18.06 1.42 -5.65
N ASN A 67 17.24 0.46 -5.23
CA ASN A 67 16.23 0.66 -4.20
C ASN A 67 16.89 0.96 -2.84
N CYS A 68 17.93 0.24 -2.45
CA CYS A 68 18.70 0.52 -1.23
C CYS A 68 19.25 1.96 -1.21
N LYS A 69 19.88 2.40 -2.31
CA LYS A 69 20.38 3.78 -2.44
C LYS A 69 19.25 4.81 -2.33
N THR A 70 18.09 4.53 -2.88
CA THR A 70 16.93 5.43 -2.80
C THR A 70 16.43 5.53 -1.36
N ILE A 71 16.24 4.41 -0.67
CA ILE A 71 15.79 4.38 0.75
C ILE A 71 16.80 5.12 1.63
N SER A 72 18.10 4.80 1.48
CA SER A 72 19.18 5.45 2.24
C SER A 72 19.18 6.98 2.08
N LYS A 73 18.93 7.48 0.87
CA LYS A 73 18.83 8.94 0.62
C LYS A 73 17.57 9.54 1.24
N LEU A 74 16.43 8.86 1.12
CA LEU A 74 15.15 9.32 1.66
C LEU A 74 15.18 9.44 3.17
N LEU A 75 15.72 8.41 3.83
CA LEU A 75 15.76 8.30 5.28
C LEU A 75 17.03 8.87 5.90
N LYS A 76 17.95 9.37 5.05
CA LYS A 76 19.25 9.96 5.46
C LYS A 76 20.10 9.03 6.34
N SER A 77 19.95 7.72 6.16
CA SER A 77 20.74 6.69 6.84
C SER A 77 21.11 5.56 5.89
N PRO A 78 22.39 5.10 5.89
CA PRO A 78 22.83 3.93 5.16
C PRO A 78 22.54 2.61 5.89
N TYR A 79 22.06 2.67 7.14
CA TYR A 79 21.84 1.51 7.99
C TYR A 79 20.40 1.00 7.89
N VAL A 80 20.24 -0.29 7.61
CA VAL A 80 18.94 -0.91 7.38
C VAL A 80 18.05 -0.91 8.64
N ASP A 81 18.66 -0.94 9.82
CA ASP A 81 17.95 -0.88 11.10
C ASP A 81 17.21 0.46 11.28
N ASP A 82 17.79 1.56 10.79
CA ASP A 82 17.17 2.88 10.83
C ASP A 82 15.97 3.02 9.88
N TRP A 83 15.80 2.08 8.96
CA TRP A 83 14.68 2.11 8.00
C TRP A 83 13.39 1.54 8.59
N VAL A 84 13.50 0.79 9.67
CA VAL A 84 12.36 0.12 10.31
C VAL A 84 11.34 1.14 10.82
N GLY A 85 10.07 0.89 10.54
CA GLY A 85 8.96 1.77 10.94
C GLY A 85 8.65 2.89 9.96
N HIS A 86 9.54 3.19 9.00
CA HIS A 86 9.29 4.21 7.99
C HIS A 86 8.39 3.72 6.86
N ARG A 87 7.57 4.63 6.35
CA ARG A 87 6.70 4.41 5.19
C ARG A 87 7.43 4.82 3.93
N ILE A 88 7.40 3.96 2.92
CA ILE A 88 7.93 4.24 1.60
C ILE A 88 6.89 3.93 0.53
N GLN A 89 6.99 4.61 -0.59
CA GLN A 89 6.14 4.37 -1.75
C GLN A 89 6.94 3.56 -2.78
N ILE A 90 6.34 2.49 -3.27
CA ILE A 90 6.91 1.64 -4.33
C ILE A 90 5.95 1.57 -5.51
N GLY A 91 6.51 1.45 -6.70
CA GLY A 91 5.75 1.33 -7.93
C GLY A 91 6.56 0.67 -9.03
N SER A 92 5.96 0.49 -10.19
CA SER A 92 6.66 -0.03 -11.36
C SER A 92 7.34 1.08 -12.16
N GLU A 93 8.46 0.75 -12.79
CA GLU A 93 9.20 1.61 -13.69
C GLU A 93 9.85 0.76 -14.79
N MET A 94 9.73 1.23 -16.03
CA MET A 94 10.42 0.62 -17.16
C MET A 94 11.90 0.97 -17.10
N VAL A 95 12.74 -0.03 -16.96
CA VAL A 95 14.19 0.13 -16.85
C VAL A 95 14.92 -0.68 -17.93
N LYS A 96 16.05 -0.16 -18.38
CA LYS A 96 16.96 -0.93 -19.25
C LYS A 96 17.80 -1.87 -18.40
N ALA A 97 17.68 -3.16 -18.62
CA ALA A 97 18.47 -4.20 -17.98
C ALA A 97 18.80 -5.30 -18.99
N PHE A 98 20.05 -5.76 -19.01
CA PHE A 98 20.54 -6.82 -19.90
C PHE A 98 20.25 -6.58 -21.40
N GLY A 99 20.25 -5.32 -21.83
CA GLY A 99 19.96 -4.93 -23.22
C GLY A 99 18.47 -4.84 -23.58
N GLU A 100 17.59 -5.16 -22.68
CA GLU A 100 16.15 -5.10 -22.85
C GLU A 100 15.51 -4.07 -21.91
N THR A 101 14.30 -3.63 -22.27
CA THR A 101 13.47 -2.80 -21.39
C THR A 101 12.55 -3.72 -20.60
N VAL A 102 12.72 -3.73 -19.28
CA VAL A 102 11.94 -4.56 -18.36
C VAL A 102 11.22 -3.72 -17.32
N ASP A 103 10.11 -4.22 -16.87
CA ASP A 103 9.34 -3.60 -15.79
C ASP A 103 9.90 -4.04 -14.43
N ALA A 104 10.27 -3.08 -13.58
CA ALA A 104 10.90 -3.34 -12.29
C ALA A 104 10.26 -2.53 -11.16
N ILE A 105 10.20 -3.12 -9.95
CA ILE A 105 9.81 -2.39 -8.76
C ILE A 105 10.86 -1.35 -8.40
N ARG A 106 10.39 -0.12 -8.15
CA ARG A 106 11.22 1.01 -7.72
C ARG A 106 10.61 1.70 -6.51
N VAL A 107 11.47 2.02 -5.56
CA VAL A 107 11.14 2.94 -4.47
C VAL A 107 11.08 4.35 -5.06
N ARG A 108 10.01 5.08 -4.77
CA ARG A 108 9.85 6.46 -5.23
C ARG A 108 10.82 7.38 -4.48
N LYS A 109 11.22 8.49 -5.15
CA LYS A 109 12.25 9.42 -4.64
C LYS A 109 11.71 10.42 -3.61
N THR A 110 10.44 10.32 -3.27
CA THR A 110 9.75 11.15 -2.27
C THR A 110 9.16 10.24 -1.20
N LEU A 111 9.20 10.67 0.05
CA LEU A 111 8.45 10.01 1.12
C LEU A 111 6.95 10.27 0.92
N PRO A 112 6.11 9.28 1.22
CA PRO A 112 4.67 9.51 1.26
C PRO A 112 4.36 10.57 2.32
N GLU A 113 3.44 11.48 2.01
CA GLU A 113 2.95 12.44 2.99
C GLU A 113 2.24 11.67 4.11
N ASP A 114 2.64 11.90 5.35
CA ASP A 114 1.91 11.45 6.54
C ASP A 114 0.69 12.36 6.71
N VAL A 115 -0.38 12.03 6.01
CA VAL A 115 -1.65 12.74 6.13
C VAL A 115 -2.41 12.13 7.29
N HIS A 116 -2.33 12.79 8.45
CA HIS A 116 -3.16 12.48 9.60
C HIS A 116 -4.52 13.15 9.41
N VAL A 117 -5.57 12.38 9.26
CA VAL A 117 -6.95 12.85 9.22
C VAL A 117 -7.69 12.23 10.39
N PHE A 118 -8.44 13.03 11.10
CA PHE A 118 -9.20 12.59 12.27
C PHE A 118 -10.70 12.56 11.94
N CYS A 119 -11.43 11.69 12.61
CA CYS A 119 -12.87 11.60 12.49
C CYS A 119 -13.53 12.84 13.12
N ASP A 120 -14.38 13.52 12.37
CA ASP A 120 -15.10 14.73 12.85
C ASP A 120 -16.08 14.43 14.00
N GLN A 121 -16.45 13.16 14.20
CA GLN A 121 -17.42 12.76 15.23
C GLN A 121 -16.76 12.27 16.51
N CYS A 122 -15.73 11.41 16.41
CA CYS A 122 -15.12 10.79 17.60
C CYS A 122 -13.65 11.14 17.81
N GLY A 123 -13.04 11.94 16.92
CA GLY A 123 -11.64 12.37 17.03
C GLY A 123 -10.59 11.28 16.82
N VAL A 124 -10.98 10.05 16.48
CA VAL A 124 -10.04 8.96 16.21
C VAL A 124 -9.35 9.19 14.86
N GLU A 125 -8.05 8.92 14.80
CA GLU A 125 -7.30 8.96 13.55
C GLU A 125 -7.86 7.95 12.55
N ILE A 126 -8.04 8.40 11.31
CA ILE A 126 -8.61 7.58 10.24
C ILE A 126 -7.56 6.62 9.67
N ASN A 127 -7.82 5.34 9.88
CA ASN A 127 -7.09 4.25 9.23
C ASN A 127 -8.00 3.64 8.14
N PRO A 128 -7.76 3.95 6.87
CA PRO A 128 -8.61 3.43 5.80
C PRO A 128 -8.44 1.93 5.64
N ALA A 129 -9.56 1.23 5.38
CA ALA A 129 -9.56 -0.16 4.98
C ALA A 129 -9.58 -0.28 3.43
N ASN A 130 -9.31 -1.47 2.92
CA ASN A 130 -9.49 -1.81 1.50
C ASN A 130 -8.55 -1.10 0.51
N GLY A 131 -7.32 -0.79 0.93
CA GLY A 131 -6.29 -0.24 0.02
C GLY A 131 -6.47 1.22 -0.38
N MET A 132 -7.44 1.93 0.19
CA MET A 132 -7.59 3.37 0.00
C MET A 132 -6.50 4.14 0.74
N THR A 133 -6.05 5.24 0.18
CA THR A 133 -5.25 6.23 0.92
C THR A 133 -6.13 7.00 1.90
N VAL A 134 -5.53 7.59 2.93
CA VAL A 134 -6.26 8.43 3.91
C VAL A 134 -6.97 9.58 3.21
N LYS A 135 -6.35 10.21 2.20
CA LYS A 135 -6.96 11.28 1.39
C LYS A 135 -8.20 10.80 0.63
N GLU A 136 -8.10 9.65 -0.04
CA GLU A 136 -9.24 9.07 -0.80
C GLU A 136 -10.39 8.70 0.13
N PHE A 137 -10.08 8.08 1.27
CA PHE A 137 -11.10 7.73 2.26
C PHE A 137 -11.78 8.96 2.85
N ALA A 138 -11.02 10.00 3.19
CA ALA A 138 -11.55 11.27 3.69
C ALA A 138 -12.48 11.95 2.65
N ALA A 139 -12.05 11.98 1.38
CA ALA A 139 -12.87 12.52 0.28
C ALA A 139 -14.16 11.71 0.07
N TYR A 140 -14.08 10.37 0.11
CA TYR A 140 -15.23 9.49 0.02
C TYR A 140 -16.21 9.73 1.19
N SER A 141 -15.70 9.77 2.43
CA SER A 141 -16.50 10.01 3.62
C SER A 141 -17.19 11.38 3.58
N SER A 142 -16.45 12.42 3.25
CA SER A 142 -16.98 13.79 3.12
C SER A 142 -18.05 13.89 2.04
N LYS A 143 -17.85 13.26 0.88
CA LYS A 143 -18.86 13.24 -0.19
C LYS A 143 -20.14 12.52 0.22
N ARG A 144 -20.03 11.46 1.01
CA ARG A 144 -21.19 10.61 1.40
C ARG A 144 -21.95 11.14 2.60
N PHE A 145 -21.26 11.67 3.60
CA PHE A 145 -21.82 12.06 4.90
C PHE A 145 -21.76 13.56 5.19
N GLY A 146 -21.18 14.36 4.29
CA GLY A 146 -20.93 15.80 4.50
C GLY A 146 -19.82 16.10 5.51
N LYS A 147 -19.17 15.07 6.08
CA LYS A 147 -18.08 15.17 7.06
C LYS A 147 -17.18 13.93 6.97
N VAL A 148 -15.98 14.04 7.52
CA VAL A 148 -15.02 12.94 7.53
C VAL A 148 -15.26 12.05 8.74
N LEU A 149 -15.73 10.83 8.52
CA LEU A 149 -16.04 9.85 9.57
C LEU A 149 -15.12 8.65 9.48
N CYS A 150 -14.71 8.09 10.62
CA CYS A 150 -14.06 6.78 10.66
C CYS A 150 -15.05 5.68 10.24
N ILE A 151 -14.57 4.46 10.05
CA ILE A 151 -15.36 3.34 9.57
C ILE A 151 -16.60 3.10 10.47
N ASP A 152 -16.42 3.16 11.79
CA ASP A 152 -17.49 2.85 12.73
C ASP A 152 -18.54 3.97 12.79
N CYS A 153 -18.12 5.23 12.91
CA CYS A 153 -19.04 6.36 12.83
C CYS A 153 -19.76 6.44 11.47
N GLY A 154 -19.07 6.07 10.39
CA GLY A 154 -19.66 5.99 9.05
C GLY A 154 -20.73 4.89 8.92
N LYS A 155 -20.54 3.74 9.59
CA LYS A 155 -21.57 2.68 9.66
C LYS A 155 -22.81 3.14 10.42
N GLU A 156 -22.62 3.87 11.53
CA GLU A 156 -23.73 4.44 12.31
C GLU A 156 -24.50 5.49 11.52
N ALA A 157 -23.79 6.43 10.87
CA ALA A 157 -24.39 7.43 10.00
C ALA A 157 -25.17 6.82 8.84
N ALA A 158 -24.64 5.76 8.22
CA ALA A 158 -25.33 5.04 7.15
C ALA A 158 -26.59 4.30 7.61
N LYS A 159 -26.63 3.81 8.85
CA LYS A 159 -27.84 3.22 9.45
C LYS A 159 -28.90 4.30 9.68
N ALA A 160 -28.53 5.45 10.22
CA ALA A 160 -29.44 6.57 10.46
C ALA A 160 -30.09 7.08 9.15
N MET A 161 -29.31 7.20 8.07
CA MET A 161 -29.82 7.60 6.75
C MET A 161 -30.83 6.60 6.16
N LYS A 162 -30.71 5.31 6.46
CA LYS A 162 -31.66 4.31 6.01
C LYS A 162 -32.99 4.41 6.74
N THR A 163 -32.99 4.62 8.07
CA THR A 163 -34.20 4.74 8.87
C THR A 163 -35.01 6.00 8.53
N GLU A 164 -34.35 7.10 8.12
CA GLU A 164 -35.05 8.32 7.68
C GLU A 164 -35.74 8.16 6.31
N ASN A 165 -35.23 7.32 5.43
CA ASN A 165 -35.84 7.04 4.14
C ASN A 165 -37.07 6.10 4.27
N ASP A 166 -36.99 5.10 5.16
CA ASP A 166 -38.08 4.16 5.39
C ASP A 166 -39.32 4.83 6.05
N THR A 167 -39.14 5.96 6.75
CA THR A 167 -40.23 6.72 7.37
C THR A 167 -40.93 7.69 6.42
N LYS A 168 -40.29 8.08 5.30
CA LYS A 168 -40.92 8.98 4.30
C LYS A 168 -41.82 8.27 3.29
N ASP A 169 -41.61 6.98 3.07
CA ASP A 169 -42.45 6.18 2.17
C ASP A 169 -43.73 5.66 2.83
N GLY A 170 -43.91 5.86 4.15
CA GLY A 170 -45.08 5.44 4.92
C GLY A 170 -46.18 6.49 5.10
N GLU A 171 -45.99 7.72 4.64
CA GLU A 171 -46.95 8.83 4.89
C GLU A 171 -47.74 9.27 3.65
N ASN A 172 -47.70 8.49 2.55
CA ASN A 172 -48.47 8.70 1.33
C ASN A 172 -49.23 7.42 0.89
N ALA A 173 -49.97 6.81 1.82
CA ALA A 173 -50.94 5.77 1.50
C ALA A 173 -52.29 6.09 2.12
#